data_dac54144ae680907ca052fe98b807617
#
_entry.id   dac54144ae680907ca052fe98b807617
#
_cell.length_a   1.000
_cell.length_b   1.000
_cell.length_c   1.000
_cell.angle_alpha   90.00
_cell.angle_beta   90.00
_cell.angle_gamma   90.00
#
_symmetry.space_group_name_H-M   'P 1'
#
loop_
_entity.id
_entity.type
_entity.pdbx_description
1 polymer ?
#
loop_
_entity_poly.entity_id
_entity_poly.type
_entity_poly.pdbx_seq_one_letter_code
_entity_poly.pdbx_strand_id
1 'polypeptide(L)'
;MSPVKTKPKPDQPGVEELSYEQSLAELETIVSSLEANKLPLEESLKLFERGQALTKHCIELLDKADLRVKKLSGDSLVDLEVEE
;
A
#
# COMPACT_ATOMS: atom_id res chain seq x y z
N MET A 1 -18.87 -10.17 19.49
CA MET A 1 -18.63 -9.80 19.17
C MET A 1 -18.14 -9.61 18.46
N SER A 2 -18.03 -9.58 18.41
CA SER A 2 -17.84 -9.27 17.81
C SER A 2 -17.07 -8.98 17.00
N PRO A 3 -17.12 -9.24 16.35
CA PRO A 3 -16.46 -8.88 15.18
C PRO A 3 -15.92 -7.56 15.22
N VAL A 4 -16.48 -6.89 15.94
CA VAL A 4 -16.02 -5.64 16.12
C VAL A 4 -14.64 -5.59 16.31
N LYS A 5 -14.13 -6.47 16.96
CA LYS A 5 -12.82 -6.43 17.22
C LYS A 5 -12.04 -6.55 16.05
N THR A 6 -12.55 -7.05 15.02
CA THR A 6 -11.74 -7.19 13.87
C THR A 6 -11.72 -5.93 13.09
N LYS A 7 -12.48 -4.94 13.46
CA LYS A 7 -12.45 -3.74 12.70
C LYS A 7 -11.31 -2.89 13.08
N PRO A 8 -10.69 -2.20 12.15
CA PRO A 8 -9.62 -1.28 12.47
C PRO A 8 -10.21 -0.08 13.17
N LYS A 9 -9.41 0.76 13.69
CA LYS A 9 -9.89 1.91 14.36
C LYS A 9 -10.68 2.74 13.41
N PRO A 10 -11.69 3.42 13.89
CA PRO A 10 -12.55 4.18 13.00
C PRO A 10 -11.80 5.21 12.18
N ASP A 11 -10.76 5.79 12.76
CA ASP A 11 -10.04 6.82 12.06
C ASP A 11 -8.92 6.25 11.20
N GLN A 12 -8.87 4.93 11.04
CA GLN A 12 -7.84 4.32 10.26
C GLN A 12 -8.47 3.37 9.26
N PRO A 13 -8.59 3.77 8.01
CA PRO A 13 -9.25 2.94 7.03
C PRO A 13 -8.43 1.69 6.74
N GLY A 14 -9.10 0.69 6.22
CA GLY A 14 -8.41 -0.50 5.81
C GLY A 14 -7.50 -0.19 4.65
N VAL A 15 -6.46 -0.97 4.52
CA VAL A 15 -5.49 -0.73 3.47
C VAL A 15 -6.14 -0.75 2.11
N GLU A 16 -7.09 -1.64 1.90
CA GLU A 16 -7.72 -1.76 0.59
C GLU A 16 -8.52 -0.56 0.18
N GLU A 17 -8.85 0.29 1.14
CA GLU A 17 -9.63 1.47 0.82
C GLU A 17 -8.78 2.66 0.46
N LEU A 18 -7.49 2.53 0.56
CA LEU A 18 -6.61 3.66 0.32
C LEU A 18 -6.20 3.75 -1.14
N SER A 19 -6.03 4.97 -1.61
CA SER A 19 -5.50 5.17 -2.94
C SER A 19 -3.99 4.90 -2.89
N TYR A 20 -3.37 4.86 -4.04
CA TYR A 20 -1.94 4.67 -4.12
C TYR A 20 -1.22 5.78 -3.37
N GLU A 21 -1.63 7.01 -3.59
CA GLU A 21 -1.00 8.13 -2.95
C GLU A 21 -1.17 8.10 -1.45
N GLN A 22 -2.37 7.73 -1.00
CA GLN A 22 -2.61 7.64 0.43
C GLN A 22 -1.76 6.54 1.04
N SER A 23 -1.62 5.43 0.33
CA SER A 23 -0.82 4.33 0.83
C SER A 23 0.64 4.72 0.93
N LEU A 24 1.15 5.44 -0.05
CA LEU A 24 2.53 5.87 0.00
C LEU A 24 2.76 6.85 1.15
N ALA A 25 1.83 7.76 1.35
CA ALA A 25 1.97 8.72 2.43
C ALA A 25 2.02 8.02 3.78
N GLU A 26 1.17 7.03 3.95
CA GLU A 26 1.17 6.31 5.21
C GLU A 26 2.45 5.50 5.36
N LEU A 27 2.93 4.91 4.27
CA LEU A 27 4.18 4.16 4.33
C LEU A 27 5.33 5.07 4.75
N GLU A 28 5.38 6.26 4.22
CA GLU A 28 6.44 7.19 4.58
C GLU A 28 6.38 7.52 6.06
N THR A 29 5.18 7.69 6.58
CA THR A 29 5.03 7.97 8.00
C THR A 29 5.51 6.79 8.84
N ILE A 30 5.17 5.58 8.41
CA ILE A 30 5.56 4.39 9.13
C ILE A 30 7.08 4.26 9.13
N VAL A 31 7.70 4.46 7.98
CA VAL A 31 9.14 4.33 7.89
C VAL A 31 9.83 5.35 8.80
N SER A 32 9.32 6.58 8.79
CA SER A 32 9.89 7.59 9.64
C SER A 32 9.77 7.21 11.11
N SER A 33 8.64 6.67 11.49
CA SER A 33 8.45 6.27 12.87
C SER A 33 9.38 5.15 13.26
N LEU A 34 9.57 4.19 12.36
CA LEU A 34 10.46 3.09 12.67
C LEU A 34 11.91 3.54 12.72
N GLU A 35 12.26 4.48 11.85
CA GLU A 35 13.62 4.96 11.83
C GLU A 35 13.96 5.78 13.07
N ALA A 36 12.95 6.42 13.64
CA ALA A 36 13.17 7.19 14.85
C ALA A 36 13.53 6.27 16.01
N ASN A 37 13.10 5.02 15.93
CA ASN A 37 13.49 4.04 16.92
C ASN A 37 13.12 4.44 18.33
N LYS A 38 11.98 5.04 18.49
CA LYS A 38 11.52 5.46 19.81
C LYS A 38 10.29 4.72 20.27
N LEU A 39 9.85 3.73 19.52
CA LEU A 39 8.64 3.02 19.87
C LEU A 39 8.95 1.72 20.58
N PRO A 40 8.05 1.28 21.42
CA PRO A 40 8.20 -0.04 22.02
C PRO A 40 8.16 -1.08 20.91
N LEU A 41 8.73 -2.22 21.18
CA LEU A 41 8.82 -3.27 20.17
C LEU A 41 7.46 -3.65 19.62
N GLU A 42 6.47 -3.78 20.47
CA GLU A 42 5.15 -4.18 19.99
C GLU A 42 4.58 -3.17 19.02
N GLU A 43 4.80 -1.89 19.29
CA GLU A 43 4.29 -0.87 18.39
C GLU A 43 5.03 -0.92 17.07
N SER A 44 6.33 -1.14 17.13
CA SER A 44 7.12 -1.23 15.91
C SER A 44 6.67 -2.39 15.06
N LEU A 45 6.35 -3.52 15.69
CA LEU A 45 5.89 -4.67 14.94
C LEU A 45 4.57 -4.41 14.25
N LYS A 46 3.67 -3.70 14.94
CA LYS A 46 2.39 -3.40 14.34
C LYS A 46 2.56 -2.48 13.14
N LEU A 47 3.44 -1.51 13.26
CA LEU A 47 3.70 -0.61 12.14
C LEU A 47 4.33 -1.37 10.99
N PHE A 48 5.23 -2.28 11.30
CA PHE A 48 5.87 -3.05 10.27
C PHE A 48 4.85 -3.90 9.51
N GLU A 49 3.92 -4.51 10.23
CA GLU A 49 2.88 -5.31 9.59
C GLU A 49 2.00 -4.44 8.72
N ARG A 50 1.64 -3.26 9.21
CA ARG A 50 0.82 -2.36 8.43
C ARG A 50 1.58 -1.93 7.18
N GLY A 51 2.88 -1.69 7.33
CA GLY A 51 3.70 -1.29 6.20
C GLY A 51 3.76 -2.36 5.13
N GLN A 52 3.83 -3.63 5.55
CA GLN A 52 3.84 -4.70 4.58
C GLN A 52 2.53 -4.77 3.83
N ALA A 53 1.43 -4.58 4.52
CA ALA A 53 0.13 -4.61 3.86
C ALA A 53 0.01 -3.45 2.88
N LEU A 54 0.51 -2.29 3.26
CA LEU A 54 0.46 -1.14 2.38
C LEU A 54 1.33 -1.36 1.15
N THR A 55 2.49 -1.96 1.33
CA THR A 55 3.36 -2.24 0.21
C THR A 55 2.70 -3.19 -0.78
N LYS A 56 2.07 -4.22 -0.26
CA LYS A 56 1.41 -5.17 -1.13
C LYS A 56 0.28 -4.49 -1.87
N HIS A 57 -0.47 -3.65 -1.18
CA HIS A 57 -1.58 -2.93 -1.80
C HIS A 57 -1.08 -2.02 -2.92
N CYS A 58 0.02 -1.33 -2.68
CA CYS A 58 0.59 -0.45 -3.69
C CYS A 58 1.00 -1.23 -4.92
N ILE A 59 1.59 -2.39 -4.72
CA ILE A 59 2.01 -3.20 -5.85
C ILE A 59 0.79 -3.66 -6.63
N GLU A 60 -0.26 -4.05 -5.94
CA GLU A 60 -1.47 -4.47 -6.61
C GLU A 60 -2.09 -3.34 -7.41
N LEU A 61 -2.07 -2.14 -6.85
CA LEU A 61 -2.62 -1.00 -7.55
C LEU A 61 -1.81 -0.68 -8.81
N LEU A 62 -0.50 -0.79 -8.71
CA LEU A 62 0.35 -0.54 -9.86
C LEU A 62 0.13 -1.59 -10.93
N ASP A 63 -0.04 -2.84 -10.52
CA ASP A 63 -0.28 -3.91 -11.47
C ASP A 63 -1.60 -3.68 -12.21
N LYS A 64 -2.62 -3.26 -11.49
CA LYS A 64 -3.90 -3.02 -12.11
C LYS A 64 -3.83 -1.84 -13.06
N ALA A 65 -3.11 -0.81 -12.67
CA ALA A 65 -2.97 0.35 -13.51
C ALA A 65 -2.22 -0.01 -14.79
N ASP A 66 -1.19 -0.83 -14.64
CA ASP A 66 -0.40 -1.24 -15.78
C ASP A 66 -1.26 -2.02 -16.77
N LEU A 67 -2.08 -2.93 -16.27
CA LEU A 67 -2.96 -3.68 -17.14
C LEU A 67 -3.94 -2.79 -17.86
N ARG A 68 -4.47 -1.80 -17.16
CA ARG A 68 -5.43 -0.90 -17.78
C ARG A 68 -4.80 -0.08 -18.87
N VAL A 69 -3.60 0.39 -18.62
CA VAL A 69 -2.90 1.18 -19.61
C VAL A 69 -2.62 0.35 -20.83
N LYS A 70 -2.20 -0.89 -20.63
CA LYS A 70 -1.92 -1.77 -21.74
C LYS A 70 -3.16 -2.02 -22.57
N LYS A 71 -4.30 -2.20 -21.92
CA LYS A 71 -5.52 -2.41 -22.63
C LYS A 71 -5.92 -1.19 -23.41
N LEU A 72 -5.78 -0.03 -22.84
CA LEU A 72 -6.18 1.19 -23.50
C LEU A 72 -5.26 1.54 -24.64
N SER A 73 -3.99 1.32 -24.46
CA SER A 73 -3.02 1.70 -25.47
C SER A 73 -2.85 0.67 -26.56
N GLY A 74 -3.22 -0.54 -26.26
CA GLY A 74 -3.09 -1.57 -27.27
C GLY A 74 -1.66 -1.80 -27.67
N ASP A 75 -1.45 -1.86 -28.93
CA ASP A 75 -0.14 -2.19 -29.42
C ASP A 75 0.92 -1.18 -29.12
N SER A 76 0.54 0.04 -29.01
CA SER A 76 1.53 1.06 -28.72
C SER A 76 2.28 0.80 -27.45
N LEU A 77 1.57 0.43 -26.44
CA LEU A 77 2.23 0.18 -25.19
C LEU A 77 3.10 -1.04 -25.27
N VAL A 78 2.64 -2.03 -25.98
CA VAL A 78 3.41 -3.24 -26.12
C VAL A 78 4.74 -2.93 -26.78
N ASP A 79 4.71 -2.08 -27.78
CA ASP A 79 5.94 -1.70 -28.43
C ASP A 79 6.89 -1.03 -27.48
N LEU A 80 6.37 -0.17 -26.64
CA LEU A 80 7.23 0.50 -25.72
C LEU A 80 7.90 -0.48 -24.79
N GLU A 81 7.19 -1.48 -24.36
CA GLU A 81 7.77 -2.45 -23.50
C GLU A 81 8.86 -3.23 -24.15
N VAL A 82 8.66 -3.54 -25.37
CA VAL A 82 9.64 -4.32 -26.08
C VAL A 82 10.95 -3.59 -26.19
N GLU A 83 10.88 -2.32 -26.29
CA GLU A 83 12.08 -1.56 -26.40
C GLU A 83 12.93 -1.61 -25.19
N GLU A 84 12.38 -1.98 -24.08
CA GLU A 84 13.15 -2.08 -22.91
C GLU A 84 14.03 -3.23 -22.96
#